data_410cd7b6ba9fd96d6678bf481077d33a
#
_entry.id   410cd7b6ba9fd96d6678bf481077d33a
#
_cell.length_a   1.000
_cell.length_b   1.000
_cell.length_c   1.000
_cell.angle_alpha   90.00
_cell.angle_beta   90.00
_cell.angle_gamma   90.00
#
_symmetry.space_group_name_H-M   'P 1'
#
loop_
_entity.id
_entity.type
_entity.pdbx_description
1 polymer ?
#
loop_
_entity_poly.entity_id
_entity_poly.type
_entity_poly.pdbx_seq_one_letter_code
_entity_poly.pdbx_strand_id
1 'polypeptide(L)'
;MTNFREILKEKRAWYKTIGKVYCPILKEYIIFNSRGFYHLRYDTHEKERLVKEQIYKFNLLPLVIPVIKNATKIFDYKKQEYSKPLGKYYEIWELREIMGEKSPTEVSVILRKIGTGNITFLSVYDRKIKTKKPPKSR
;
A
#
# COMPACT_ATOMS: atom_id res chain seq x y z
N MET A 1 -8.27 -25.58 10.38
CA MET A 1 -7.16 -24.85 9.75
C MET A 1 -7.62 -24.09 8.53
N THR A 2 -7.39 -22.81 8.51
CA THR A 2 -7.78 -21.97 7.37
C THR A 2 -6.74 -22.13 6.26
N ASN A 3 -7.16 -22.56 5.07
CA ASN A 3 -6.24 -22.68 3.96
C ASN A 3 -6.12 -21.34 3.21
N PHE A 4 -5.12 -21.24 2.34
CA PHE A 4 -4.88 -20.00 1.62
C PHE A 4 -6.05 -19.56 0.74
N ARG A 5 -6.75 -20.50 0.12
CA ARG A 5 -7.91 -20.20 -0.72
C ARG A 5 -9.01 -19.48 0.06
N GLU A 6 -9.26 -19.89 1.30
CA GLU A 6 -10.22 -19.24 2.17
C GLU A 6 -9.76 -17.85 2.60
N ILE A 7 -8.48 -17.71 2.96
CA ILE A 7 -7.89 -16.42 3.30
C ILE A 7 -8.02 -15.46 2.12
N LEU A 8 -7.68 -15.91 0.93
CA LEU A 8 -7.76 -15.11 -0.29
C LEU A 8 -9.18 -14.64 -0.55
N LYS A 9 -10.15 -15.54 -0.41
CA LYS A 9 -11.56 -15.22 -0.61
C LYS A 9 -12.04 -14.15 0.37
N GLU A 10 -11.71 -14.30 1.66
CA GLU A 10 -12.05 -13.32 2.69
C GLU A 10 -11.42 -11.97 2.45
N LYS A 11 -10.13 -11.95 2.13
CA LYS A 11 -9.41 -10.68 1.92
C LYS A 11 -9.90 -9.97 0.67
N ARG A 12 -10.20 -10.70 -0.38
CA ARG A 12 -10.75 -10.11 -1.60
C ARG A 12 -12.13 -9.52 -1.33
N ALA A 13 -12.99 -10.23 -0.61
CA ALA A 13 -14.31 -9.74 -0.26
C ALA A 13 -14.22 -8.47 0.59
N TRP A 14 -13.34 -8.47 1.59
CA TRP A 14 -13.12 -7.29 2.44
C TRP A 14 -12.59 -6.11 1.61
N TYR A 15 -11.60 -6.35 0.75
CA TYR A 15 -11.01 -5.32 -0.10
C TYR A 15 -12.08 -4.63 -0.96
N LYS A 16 -13.00 -5.40 -1.51
CA LYS A 16 -14.08 -4.87 -2.35
C LYS A 16 -15.00 -3.91 -1.58
N THR A 17 -15.07 -4.03 -0.26
CA THR A 17 -15.91 -3.15 0.55
C THR A 17 -15.31 -1.77 0.75
N ILE A 18 -14.00 -1.59 0.49
CA ILE A 18 -13.32 -0.31 0.72
C ILE A 18 -13.83 0.76 -0.24
N GLY A 19 -13.89 0.44 -1.53
CA GLY A 19 -14.30 1.38 -2.56
C GLY A 19 -13.35 2.54 -2.72
N LYS A 20 -13.49 3.57 -1.89
CA LYS A 20 -12.66 4.76 -1.94
C LYS A 20 -12.43 5.32 -0.54
N VAL A 21 -11.28 5.99 -0.36
CA VAL A 21 -10.90 6.63 0.90
C VAL A 21 -10.41 8.04 0.60
N TYR A 22 -10.91 9.03 1.32
CA TYR A 22 -10.46 10.40 1.12
C TYR A 22 -9.07 10.61 1.70
N CYS A 23 -8.18 11.21 0.91
CA CYS A 23 -6.81 11.54 1.31
C CYS A 23 -6.68 13.05 1.48
N PRO A 24 -6.69 13.57 2.73
CA PRO A 24 -6.67 15.01 2.95
C PRO A 24 -5.44 15.72 2.38
N ILE A 25 -4.26 15.10 2.46
CA ILE A 25 -3.03 15.76 1.98
C ILE A 25 -3.05 15.95 0.47
N LEU A 26 -3.66 15.04 -0.28
CA LEU A 26 -3.79 15.15 -1.72
C LEU A 26 -5.11 15.84 -2.14
N LYS A 27 -6.04 16.00 -1.20
CA LYS A 27 -7.39 16.55 -1.44
C LYS A 27 -8.14 15.77 -2.52
N GLU A 28 -7.99 14.45 -2.51
CA GLU A 28 -8.55 13.54 -3.50
C GLU A 28 -9.02 12.26 -2.84
N TYR A 29 -10.02 11.61 -3.43
CA TYR A 29 -10.39 10.26 -3.05
C TYR A 29 -9.42 9.26 -3.70
N ILE A 30 -8.99 8.29 -2.92
CA ILE A 30 -8.15 7.21 -3.41
C ILE A 30 -9.05 6.02 -3.73
N ILE A 31 -9.01 5.55 -4.95
CA ILE A 31 -9.85 4.45 -5.42
C ILE A 31 -9.13 3.12 -5.20
N PHE A 32 -9.84 2.15 -4.62
CA PHE A 32 -9.32 0.81 -4.41
C PHE A 32 -9.97 -0.11 -5.46
N ASN A 33 -9.27 -0.31 -6.57
CA ASN A 33 -9.74 -1.13 -7.67
C ASN A 33 -9.05 -2.51 -7.69
N SER A 34 -9.48 -3.37 -8.62
CA SER A 34 -8.94 -4.73 -8.75
C SER A 34 -7.43 -4.76 -8.98
N ARG A 35 -6.86 -3.74 -9.60
CA ARG A 35 -5.42 -3.67 -9.88
C ARG A 35 -4.61 -3.58 -8.59
N GLY A 36 -5.09 -2.84 -7.59
CA GLY A 36 -4.44 -2.75 -6.29
C GLY A 36 -4.40 -4.10 -5.60
N PHE A 37 -5.50 -4.86 -5.63
CA PHE A 37 -5.52 -6.20 -5.06
C PHE A 37 -4.60 -7.15 -5.82
N TYR A 38 -4.58 -7.04 -7.15
CA TYR A 38 -3.70 -7.83 -8.01
C TYR A 38 -2.23 -7.67 -7.59
N HIS A 39 -1.78 -6.44 -7.32
CA HIS A 39 -0.40 -6.18 -6.91
C HIS A 39 -0.04 -6.76 -5.53
N LEU A 40 -1.01 -7.07 -4.70
CA LEU A 40 -0.75 -7.79 -3.45
C LEU A 40 -0.41 -9.25 -3.70
N ARG A 41 -0.90 -9.81 -4.79
CA ARG A 41 -0.71 -11.21 -5.16
C ARG A 41 0.42 -11.44 -6.17
N TYR A 42 0.65 -10.49 -7.07
CA TYR A 42 1.61 -10.62 -8.16
C TYR A 42 2.62 -9.48 -8.11
N ASP A 43 3.88 -9.80 -8.42
CA ASP A 43 4.94 -8.79 -8.41
C ASP A 43 4.92 -7.94 -9.69
N THR A 44 5.92 -7.04 -9.85
CA THR A 44 6.01 -6.15 -11.00
C THR A 44 6.26 -6.89 -12.32
N HIS A 45 6.72 -8.13 -12.25
CA HIS A 45 6.92 -8.99 -13.42
C HIS A 45 5.74 -9.93 -13.68
N GLU A 46 4.60 -9.65 -13.02
CA GLU A 46 3.37 -10.43 -13.11
C GLU A 46 3.54 -11.88 -12.66
N LYS A 47 4.50 -12.10 -11.78
CA LYS A 47 4.77 -13.39 -11.19
C LYS A 47 4.05 -13.49 -9.86
N GLU A 48 3.37 -14.62 -9.63
CA GLU A 48 2.66 -14.81 -8.37
C GLU A 48 3.65 -14.84 -7.20
N ARG A 49 3.37 -14.01 -6.18
CA ARG A 49 4.17 -13.98 -4.97
C ARG A 49 3.99 -15.26 -4.18
N LEU A 50 5.00 -15.63 -3.39
CA LEU A 50 4.86 -16.75 -2.47
C LEU A 50 3.66 -16.53 -1.55
N VAL A 51 3.01 -17.60 -1.15
CA VAL A 51 1.82 -17.54 -0.30
C VAL A 51 2.08 -16.70 0.96
N LYS A 52 3.22 -16.90 1.61
CA LYS A 52 3.54 -16.14 2.82
C LYS A 52 3.71 -14.64 2.55
N GLU A 53 4.19 -14.26 1.38
CA GLU A 53 4.29 -12.86 0.99
C GLU A 53 2.92 -12.24 0.74
N GLN A 54 2.03 -12.99 0.10
CA GLN A 54 0.67 -12.54 -0.12
C GLN A 54 -0.05 -12.31 1.21
N ILE A 55 0.07 -13.26 2.15
CA ILE A 55 -0.52 -13.14 3.48
C ILE A 55 0.05 -11.94 4.22
N TYR A 56 1.36 -11.71 4.12
CA TYR A 56 2.01 -10.53 4.69
C TYR A 56 1.38 -9.25 4.15
N LYS A 57 1.22 -9.15 2.84
CA LYS A 57 0.60 -7.98 2.19
C LYS A 57 -0.85 -7.81 2.63
N PHE A 58 -1.62 -8.91 2.71
CA PHE A 58 -3.00 -8.86 3.16
C PHE A 58 -3.11 -8.33 4.59
N ASN A 59 -2.15 -8.68 5.46
CA ASN A 59 -2.15 -8.23 6.84
C ASN A 59 -1.82 -6.74 6.97
N LEU A 60 -1.13 -6.16 5.99
CA LEU A 60 -0.87 -4.72 5.96
C LEU A 60 -2.06 -3.92 5.43
N LEU A 61 -2.94 -4.56 4.70
CA LEU A 61 -4.03 -3.86 4.01
C LEU A 61 -4.91 -3.01 4.93
N PRO A 62 -5.32 -3.47 6.13
CA PRO A 62 -6.09 -2.60 7.04
C PRO A 62 -5.36 -1.34 7.47
N LEU A 63 -4.04 -1.34 7.44
CA LEU A 63 -3.23 -0.19 7.84
C LEU A 63 -3.17 0.88 6.75
N VAL A 64 -3.49 0.53 5.52
CA VAL A 64 -3.48 1.46 4.37
C VAL A 64 -4.45 2.62 4.60
N ILE A 65 -5.65 2.31 5.11
CA ILE A 65 -6.70 3.31 5.30
C ILE A 65 -6.26 4.43 6.27
N PRO A 66 -5.77 4.12 7.48
CA PRO A 66 -5.30 5.20 8.36
C PRO A 66 -4.09 5.95 7.81
N VAL A 67 -3.19 5.30 7.05
CA VAL A 67 -2.09 6.03 6.41
C VAL A 67 -2.64 7.08 5.44
N ILE A 68 -3.58 6.71 4.59
CA ILE A 68 -4.19 7.65 3.63
C ILE A 68 -4.90 8.80 4.35
N LYS A 69 -5.64 8.48 5.41
CA LYS A 69 -6.42 9.48 6.14
C LYS A 69 -5.57 10.44 6.96
N ASN A 70 -4.44 9.98 7.48
CA ASN A 70 -3.68 10.71 8.50
C ASN A 70 -2.33 11.24 8.02
N ALA A 71 -1.90 10.93 6.80
CA ALA A 71 -0.61 11.41 6.31
C ALA A 71 -0.56 12.94 6.34
N THR A 72 0.53 13.46 6.92
CA THR A 72 0.75 14.90 7.05
C THR A 72 1.73 15.44 6.01
N LYS A 73 2.42 14.56 5.32
CA LYS A 73 3.36 14.94 4.26
C LYS A 73 3.45 13.84 3.22
N ILE A 74 3.85 14.22 2.02
CA ILE A 74 4.15 13.27 0.94
C ILE A 74 5.61 12.88 1.10
N PHE A 75 5.88 11.58 1.27
CA PHE A 75 7.24 11.10 1.45
C PHE A 75 8.02 11.17 0.13
N ASP A 76 7.39 10.78 -0.96
CA ASP A 76 8.00 10.79 -2.28
C ASP A 76 6.94 11.03 -3.34
N TYR A 77 7.35 11.68 -4.43
CA TYR A 77 6.46 11.97 -5.55
C TYR A 77 7.25 11.93 -6.85
N LYS A 78 6.76 11.11 -7.79
CA LYS A 78 7.33 11.03 -9.14
C LYS A 78 6.30 11.52 -10.13
N LYS A 79 6.63 12.64 -10.79
CA LYS A 79 5.72 13.29 -11.71
C LYS A 79 5.91 12.79 -13.13
N GLN A 80 4.80 12.44 -13.77
CA GLN A 80 4.70 12.24 -15.21
C GLN A 80 5.75 11.33 -15.86
N GLU A 81 6.05 10.20 -15.22
CA GLU A 81 6.87 9.20 -15.88
C GLU A 81 6.04 8.50 -16.97
N TYR A 82 6.68 8.20 -18.09
CA TYR A 82 6.00 7.52 -19.18
C TYR A 82 6.14 6.00 -19.04
N SER A 83 5.02 5.29 -19.14
CA SER A 83 5.00 3.83 -19.12
C SER A 83 4.74 3.30 -20.53
N LYS A 84 5.72 2.61 -21.12
CA LYS A 84 5.54 1.97 -22.42
C LYS A 84 4.41 0.93 -22.41
N PRO A 85 4.33 0.03 -21.39
CA PRO A 85 3.23 -0.92 -21.34
C PRO A 85 1.85 -0.29 -21.27
N LEU A 86 1.72 0.84 -20.57
CA LEU A 86 0.44 1.54 -20.45
C LEU A 86 0.18 2.50 -21.60
N GLY A 87 1.23 2.91 -22.33
CA GLY A 87 1.13 3.93 -23.38
C GLY A 87 0.70 5.29 -22.86
N LYS A 88 0.95 5.57 -21.58
CA LYS A 88 0.47 6.79 -20.91
C LYS A 88 1.48 7.27 -19.90
N TYR A 89 1.39 8.55 -19.54
CA TYR A 89 2.13 9.12 -18.42
C TYR A 89 1.41 8.76 -17.13
N TYR A 90 2.19 8.63 -16.04
CA TYR A 90 1.63 8.35 -14.74
C TYR A 90 2.36 9.13 -13.65
N GLU A 91 1.69 9.30 -12.53
CA GLU A 91 2.24 9.93 -11.33
C GLU A 91 2.19 8.93 -10.19
N ILE A 92 3.22 8.97 -9.34
CA ILE A 92 3.29 8.09 -8.17
C ILE A 92 3.54 8.92 -6.91
N TRP A 93 2.78 8.63 -5.87
CA TRP A 93 2.97 9.20 -4.53
C TRP A 93 3.28 8.08 -3.56
N GLU A 94 4.15 8.37 -2.62
CA GLU A 94 4.38 7.49 -1.48
C GLU A 94 4.03 8.25 -0.21
N LEU A 95 3.12 7.67 0.58
CA LEU A 95 2.77 8.19 1.89
C LEU A 95 3.31 7.24 2.94
N ARG A 96 3.80 7.75 4.06
CA ARG A 96 4.31 6.93 5.15
C ARG A 96 3.76 7.40 6.48
N GLU A 97 3.45 6.44 7.35
CA GLU A 97 3.07 6.70 8.73
C GLU A 97 3.65 5.63 9.65
N ILE A 98 4.02 6.04 10.84
CA ILE A 98 4.50 5.13 11.87
C ILE A 98 3.29 4.62 12.65
N MET A 99 3.16 3.31 12.77
CA MET A 99 2.02 2.67 13.41
C MET A 99 2.48 1.64 14.43
N GLY A 100 1.69 1.50 15.50
CA GLY A 100 1.96 0.56 16.58
C GLY A 100 2.75 1.18 17.72
N GLU A 101 2.34 0.92 18.95
CA GLU A 101 2.98 1.47 20.15
C GLU A 101 4.14 0.61 20.64
N LYS A 102 3.94 -0.71 20.70
CA LYS A 102 4.94 -1.63 21.25
C LYS A 102 5.98 -2.06 20.24
N SER A 103 5.57 -2.23 19.00
CA SER A 103 6.45 -2.61 17.89
C SER A 103 6.19 -1.68 16.72
N PRO A 104 6.69 -0.43 16.80
CA PRO A 104 6.37 0.54 15.75
C PRO A 104 6.92 0.09 14.41
N THR A 105 6.10 0.23 13.39
CA THR A 105 6.48 -0.04 12.01
C THR A 105 6.11 1.16 11.16
N GLU A 106 6.95 1.45 10.16
CA GLU A 106 6.67 2.49 9.19
C GLU A 106 5.93 1.86 8.02
N VAL A 107 4.68 2.22 7.84
CA VAL A 107 3.86 1.70 6.76
C VAL A 107 3.92 2.66 5.58
N SER A 108 4.32 2.14 4.43
CA SER A 108 4.40 2.90 3.17
C SER A 108 3.26 2.49 2.26
N VAL A 109 2.53 3.49 1.77
CA VAL A 109 1.42 3.29 0.84
C VAL A 109 1.79 3.96 -0.47
N ILE A 110 1.73 3.21 -1.55
CA ILE A 110 2.02 3.71 -2.90
C ILE A 110 0.71 3.94 -3.63
N LEU A 111 0.55 5.15 -4.15
CA LEU A 111 -0.63 5.57 -4.91
C LEU A 111 -0.20 5.93 -6.33
N ARG A 112 -1.08 5.72 -7.29
CA ARG A 112 -0.77 5.98 -8.69
C ARG A 112 -1.95 6.62 -9.41
N LYS A 113 -1.64 7.60 -10.27
CA LYS A 113 -2.60 8.19 -11.20
C LYS A 113 -2.09 7.97 -12.62
N ILE A 114 -2.91 7.38 -13.46
CA ILE A 114 -2.57 7.15 -14.88
C ILE A 114 -3.28 8.19 -15.71
N GLY A 115 -2.52 8.98 -16.47
CA GLY A 115 -3.08 10.03 -17.31
C GLY A 115 -3.94 11.00 -16.51
N THR A 116 -5.18 11.19 -16.92
CA THR A 116 -6.16 12.05 -16.25
C THR A 116 -7.13 11.29 -15.37
N GLY A 117 -6.85 10.01 -15.11
CA GLY A 117 -7.72 9.16 -14.30
C GLY A 117 -7.67 9.49 -12.81
N ASN A 118 -8.32 8.62 -12.03
CA ASN A 118 -8.33 8.77 -10.58
C ASN A 118 -7.01 8.32 -9.96
N ILE A 119 -6.73 8.78 -8.74
CA ILE A 119 -5.62 8.26 -7.95
C ILE A 119 -6.07 6.92 -7.36
N THR A 120 -5.29 5.88 -7.57
CA THR A 120 -5.63 4.52 -7.13
C THR A 120 -4.58 3.99 -6.16
N PHE A 121 -5.03 3.11 -5.26
CA PHE A 121 -4.12 2.35 -4.41
C PHE A 121 -3.34 1.37 -5.27
N LEU A 122 -2.01 1.37 -5.13
CA LEU A 122 -1.15 0.50 -5.92
C LEU A 122 -0.49 -0.58 -5.07
N SER A 123 0.11 -0.20 -3.94
CA SER A 123 0.87 -1.16 -3.13
C SER A 123 1.05 -0.68 -1.69
N VAL A 124 1.43 -1.61 -0.83
CA VAL A 124 1.74 -1.33 0.57
C VAL A 124 2.91 -2.20 1.01
N TYR A 125 3.78 -1.63 1.83
CA TYR A 125 4.83 -2.39 2.49
C TYR A 125 5.15 -1.69 3.82
N ASP A 126 5.88 -2.38 4.68
CA ASP A 126 6.28 -1.78 5.94
C ASP A 126 7.77 -2.04 6.22
N ARG A 127 8.30 -1.27 7.13
CA ARG A 127 9.65 -1.44 7.61
C ARG A 127 9.63 -1.23 9.12
N LYS A 128 10.11 -2.23 9.86
CA LYS A 128 10.21 -2.11 11.30
C LYS A 128 11.22 -1.03 11.67
N ILE A 129 10.79 -0.17 12.57
CA ILE A 129 11.66 0.88 13.06
C ILE A 129 12.56 0.27 14.12
N LYS A 130 13.87 0.35 13.88
CA LYS A 130 14.83 -0.02 14.90
C LYS A 130 14.82 1.07 15.97
N THR A 131 14.27 0.74 17.13
CA THR A 131 14.46 1.60 18.28
C THR A 131 15.94 1.67 18.54
N LYS A 132 16.48 2.88 18.63
CA LYS A 132 17.85 3.06 19.11
C LYS A 132 17.96 2.44 20.48
N LYS A 133 18.61 1.31 20.60
CA LYS A 133 18.98 0.80 21.91
C LYS A 133 19.90 1.84 22.56
N PRO A 134 19.65 2.23 23.80
CA PRO A 134 20.60 3.07 24.50
C PRO A 134 21.97 2.39 24.44
N PRO A 135 23.05 3.16 24.25
CA PRO A 135 24.37 2.55 24.24
C PRO A 135 24.53 1.71 25.49
N LYS A 136 24.97 0.47 25.30
CA LYS A 136 25.21 -0.38 26.45
C LYS A 136 26.18 0.32 27.37
N SER A 137 25.76 0.51 28.61
CA SER A 137 26.69 1.06 29.62
C SER A 137 27.85 0.10 29.73
N ARG A 138 29.02 0.62 29.73
CA ARG A 138 30.26 -0.13 29.78
C ARG A 138 30.90 -0.04 31.12
#